data_799513b95392d8b33f34d5bde8f2904d
#
_entry.id   799513b95392d8b33f34d5bde8f2904d
#
_cell.length_a   1.000
_cell.length_b   1.000
_cell.length_c   1.000
_cell.angle_alpha   90.00
_cell.angle_beta   90.00
_cell.angle_gamma   90.00
#
_symmetry.space_group_name_H-M   'P 1'
#
loop_
_entity.id
_entity.type
_entity.pdbx_description
1 polymer ?
#
loop_
_entity_poly.entity_id
_entity_poly.type
_entity_poly.pdbx_seq_one_letter_code
_entity_poly.pdbx_strand_id
1 'polypeptide(L)'
;MRRTFFVIVILVFASCNEKRRHFTKLTSSETGINFANTNHETERSNIFTYEYFYNGGGVAIGDINNDGLADIYFTSNIFSNKLYLNEGDLTFRDITQTSGTACEVGWKTGVTMVDINADGLLDIYVSRSASPDPERRRNILLINNGDLTFTDKARDYQLDDPSYSTHAAFFDFDRDNDLDAITLNHSLLEISNVLNLTLKNSDIRYPHVGNRFYRNDGGKFIDVSDSIGVYGSAFNYGLGVSLSDVDNDGWIDMYTGCDYTARDKLLMNEAGKSFKDVTADQLDHISKFTMGTDIADINNDGFMDIITLDMLPEDNRRQKQLMGADRYDVFNSMVKSGLHAQYMRNMLHLNNGNGTFSEIGQLAGISNTDWSWAPLFADFDNDGVMDLFVSNGFKRDLTDNDFTKYTAFQGIVDARRQGKEVSFLEVISKFKENKIPNYMFRGNGDLTFSDATKDWGFDHATLTNGAAYGDLDNDGDLDLVTNNVNEEAGIYRNNAEKAQHHFLKVELGKNGSNSYATGGKVTLVLGDRRVARELLPVRGFQSSVDPVLHFGLGSATTIDTLIVQWPSGEQTFLTGVTPDTKIMIRPDDGAVYSPKDAKEYTLFT
;
A
#
# COMPACT_ATOMS: atom_id res chain seq x y z
N MET A 1 3.95 75.50 35.30
CA MET A 1 3.04 74.47 34.72
C MET A 1 3.86 73.54 33.80
N ARG A 2 4.22 72.38 34.33
CA ARG A 2 4.90 71.29 33.53
C ARG A 2 3.81 70.38 33.00
N ARG A 3 3.66 70.29 31.65
CA ARG A 3 2.79 69.34 30.98
C ARG A 3 3.55 68.04 30.75
N THR A 4 3.13 66.96 31.43
CA THR A 4 3.66 65.61 31.25
C THR A 4 2.84 64.99 30.09
N PHE A 5 3.55 64.64 29.00
CA PHE A 5 2.98 63.87 27.89
C PHE A 5 3.10 62.37 28.22
N PHE A 6 1.99 61.68 28.34
CA PHE A 6 1.91 60.20 28.37
C PHE A 6 1.93 59.71 26.90
N VAL A 7 2.99 58.99 26.55
CA VAL A 7 3.01 58.24 25.28
C VAL A 7 2.46 56.85 25.54
N ILE A 8 1.24 56.56 25.02
CA ILE A 8 0.69 55.21 25.03
C ILE A 8 1.28 54.45 23.85
N VAL A 9 2.17 53.48 24.13
CA VAL A 9 2.67 52.52 23.13
C VAL A 9 1.62 51.42 23.00
N ILE A 10 0.84 51.40 21.94
CA ILE A 10 -0.07 50.31 21.58
C ILE A 10 0.80 49.24 20.90
N LEU A 11 1.14 48.17 21.62
CA LEU A 11 1.68 46.94 21.05
C LEU A 11 0.55 46.21 20.30
N VAL A 12 0.53 46.39 18.97
CA VAL A 12 -0.30 45.55 18.11
C VAL A 12 0.42 44.19 18.01
N PHE A 13 -0.06 43.22 18.76
CA PHE A 13 0.25 41.83 18.48
C PHE A 13 -0.41 41.46 17.13
N ALA A 14 0.35 41.54 16.06
CA ALA A 14 -0.02 40.86 14.83
C ALA A 14 0.08 39.35 15.13
N SER A 15 -1.04 38.75 15.56
CA SER A 15 -1.22 37.32 15.49
C SER A 15 -1.15 36.96 14.00
N CYS A 16 -0.02 36.46 13.53
CA CYS A 16 0.01 35.68 12.30
C CYS A 16 -0.89 34.46 12.59
N ASN A 17 -2.14 34.52 12.12
CA ASN A 17 -2.91 33.33 11.91
C ASN A 17 -2.27 32.59 10.72
N GLU A 18 -1.17 31.88 10.93
CA GLU A 18 -0.81 30.80 10.02
C GLU A 18 -2.03 29.86 10.00
N LYS A 19 -2.64 29.73 8.83
CA LYS A 19 -3.66 28.72 8.59
C LYS A 19 -3.01 27.39 9.01
N ARG A 20 -3.40 26.84 10.18
CA ARG A 20 -2.84 25.56 10.63
C ARG A 20 -3.19 24.53 9.57
N ARG A 21 -2.18 23.86 9.07
CA ARG A 21 -2.31 22.78 8.11
C ARG A 21 -2.96 21.58 8.79
N HIS A 22 -3.67 20.77 8.02
CA HIS A 22 -4.29 19.54 8.51
C HIS A 22 -3.22 18.54 8.96
N PHE A 23 -2.15 18.39 8.18
CA PHE A 23 -0.96 17.63 8.55
C PHE A 23 0.23 18.53 8.83
N THR A 24 1.04 18.13 9.82
CA THR A 24 2.31 18.77 10.15
C THR A 24 3.45 17.76 9.98
N LYS A 25 4.36 18.01 9.04
CA LYS A 25 5.57 17.20 8.91
C LYS A 25 6.50 17.48 10.09
N LEU A 26 6.79 16.44 10.88
CA LEU A 26 7.71 16.49 12.00
C LEU A 26 9.16 16.29 11.53
N THR A 27 10.09 16.87 12.26
CA THR A 27 11.53 16.73 12.01
C THR A 27 12.11 15.51 12.73
N SER A 28 13.25 15.02 12.27
CA SER A 28 13.99 13.93 12.95
C SER A 28 14.41 14.29 14.38
N SER A 29 14.57 15.56 14.69
CA SER A 29 14.86 16.01 16.07
C SER A 29 13.64 15.99 17.00
N GLU A 30 12.45 16.06 16.46
CA GLU A 30 11.19 15.93 17.22
C GLU A 30 10.83 14.47 17.42
N THR A 31 10.97 13.64 16.39
CA THR A 31 10.52 12.26 16.41
C THR A 31 11.58 11.25 16.82
N GLY A 32 12.88 11.58 16.74
CA GLY A 32 13.98 10.62 16.88
C GLY A 32 14.21 9.74 15.64
N ILE A 33 13.37 9.85 14.59
CA ILE A 33 13.49 9.05 13.36
C ILE A 33 14.40 9.77 12.37
N ASN A 34 15.57 9.18 12.08
CA ASN A 34 16.55 9.69 11.13
C ASN A 34 16.79 8.74 9.95
N PHE A 35 15.83 7.86 9.67
CA PHE A 35 15.91 6.91 8.58
C PHE A 35 15.83 7.60 7.22
N ALA A 36 16.69 7.16 6.28
CA ALA A 36 16.61 7.48 4.87
C ALA A 36 16.93 6.24 4.04
N ASN A 37 16.07 5.92 3.07
CA ASN A 37 16.34 4.83 2.12
C ASN A 37 17.35 5.29 1.06
N THR A 38 18.63 5.22 1.39
CA THR A 38 19.71 5.76 0.54
C THR A 38 20.07 4.80 -0.58
N ASN A 39 19.83 5.21 -1.83
CA ASN A 39 20.18 4.47 -3.04
C ASN A 39 21.22 5.23 -3.86
N HIS A 40 22.49 4.86 -3.72
CA HIS A 40 23.58 5.45 -4.49
C HIS A 40 23.80 4.68 -5.80
N GLU A 41 23.71 5.41 -6.91
CA GLU A 41 24.02 4.89 -8.24
C GLU A 41 25.51 4.61 -8.38
N THR A 42 25.87 3.43 -8.89
CA THR A 42 27.23 3.04 -9.24
C THR A 42 27.26 2.44 -10.65
N GLU A 43 28.43 2.23 -11.25
CA GLU A 43 28.53 1.57 -12.56
C GLU A 43 27.93 0.14 -12.56
N ARG A 44 27.87 -0.52 -11.41
CA ARG A 44 27.38 -1.90 -11.26
C ARG A 44 25.98 -2.00 -10.68
N SER A 45 25.47 -0.94 -10.07
CA SER A 45 24.18 -0.91 -9.39
C SER A 45 23.47 0.39 -9.73
N ASN A 46 22.57 0.34 -10.68
CA ASN A 46 21.85 1.48 -11.21
C ASN A 46 20.63 1.01 -12.02
N ILE A 47 19.83 1.92 -12.52
CA ILE A 47 18.58 1.64 -13.25
C ILE A 47 18.80 0.82 -14.55
N PHE A 48 19.96 0.89 -15.20
CA PHE A 48 20.26 0.08 -16.39
C PHE A 48 20.69 -1.35 -16.06
N THR A 49 21.12 -1.60 -14.83
CA THR A 49 21.49 -2.93 -14.35
C THR A 49 20.38 -3.63 -13.57
N TYR A 50 19.45 -2.86 -13.01
CA TYR A 50 18.26 -3.33 -12.31
C TYR A 50 17.13 -2.33 -12.49
N GLU A 51 16.12 -2.67 -13.27
CA GLU A 51 15.07 -1.72 -13.68
C GLU A 51 14.18 -1.22 -12.55
N TYR A 52 14.14 -1.92 -11.42
CA TYR A 52 13.43 -1.48 -10.20
C TYR A 52 14.34 -0.79 -9.16
N PHE A 53 15.47 -0.23 -9.63
CA PHE A 53 16.43 0.46 -8.77
C PHE A 53 15.84 1.67 -8.01
N TYR A 54 14.82 2.33 -8.57
CA TYR A 54 14.17 3.50 -7.97
C TYR A 54 12.82 3.22 -7.32
N ASN A 55 12.39 1.95 -7.24
CA ASN A 55 11.08 1.61 -6.67
C ASN A 55 11.01 1.80 -5.15
N GLY A 56 12.13 2.06 -4.50
CA GLY A 56 12.15 2.33 -3.06
C GLY A 56 11.87 1.11 -2.21
N GLY A 57 11.40 1.35 -1.00
CA GLY A 57 11.08 0.34 0.01
C GLY A 57 9.77 0.64 0.72
N GLY A 58 9.30 -0.32 1.49
CA GLY A 58 8.06 -0.23 2.25
C GLY A 58 8.25 0.33 3.67
N VAL A 59 7.13 0.55 4.32
CA VAL A 59 7.01 0.85 5.75
C VAL A 59 5.89 0.02 6.35
N ALA A 60 6.09 -0.50 7.56
CA ALA A 60 5.08 -1.23 8.31
C ALA A 60 4.84 -0.54 9.66
N ILE A 61 3.58 -0.46 10.06
CA ILE A 61 3.15 0.10 11.34
C ILE A 61 2.41 -0.99 12.12
N GLY A 62 2.70 -1.12 13.43
CA GLY A 62 2.01 -2.03 14.32
C GLY A 62 2.66 -2.12 15.69
N ASP A 63 1.91 -2.44 16.70
CA ASP A 63 2.36 -2.58 18.09
C ASP A 63 3.06 -3.93 18.30
N ILE A 64 4.41 -3.94 18.31
CA ILE A 64 5.21 -5.17 18.41
C ILE A 64 5.37 -5.70 19.83
N ASN A 65 5.04 -4.90 20.83
CA ASN A 65 5.24 -5.27 22.24
C ASN A 65 3.94 -5.25 23.06
N ASN A 66 2.80 -4.98 22.43
CA ASN A 66 1.46 -4.91 23.01
C ASN A 66 1.35 -3.87 24.14
N ASP A 67 2.07 -2.71 24.02
CA ASP A 67 1.97 -1.60 24.98
C ASP A 67 0.90 -0.56 24.60
N GLY A 68 0.24 -0.73 23.45
CA GLY A 68 -0.82 0.12 22.93
C GLY A 68 -0.31 1.29 22.09
N LEU A 69 0.98 1.35 21.78
CA LEU A 69 1.61 2.35 20.91
C LEU A 69 2.13 1.66 19.64
N ALA A 70 1.72 2.14 18.48
CA ALA A 70 2.14 1.54 17.23
C ALA A 70 3.57 1.91 16.87
N ASP A 71 4.40 0.90 16.57
CA ASP A 71 5.82 0.99 16.21
C ASP A 71 5.99 1.07 14.69
N ILE A 72 7.19 1.43 14.23
CA ILE A 72 7.45 1.63 12.81
C ILE A 72 8.67 0.82 12.34
N TYR A 73 8.50 0.05 11.26
CA TYR A 73 9.59 -0.64 10.59
C TYR A 73 9.76 -0.15 9.15
N PHE A 74 10.97 0.28 8.79
CA PHE A 74 11.31 0.71 7.43
C PHE A 74 12.23 -0.30 6.74
N THR A 75 11.95 -0.62 5.49
CA THR A 75 12.90 -1.32 4.64
C THR A 75 13.81 -0.34 3.90
N SER A 76 15.09 -0.69 3.81
CA SER A 76 16.10 0.00 3.02
C SER A 76 16.63 -0.91 1.93
N ASN A 77 16.62 -0.46 0.67
CA ASN A 77 17.02 -1.29 -0.44
C ASN A 77 18.45 -1.82 -0.31
N ILE A 78 19.40 -0.96 0.05
CA ILE A 78 20.84 -1.29 0.06
C ILE A 78 21.36 -1.47 1.50
N PHE A 79 20.98 -0.59 2.43
CA PHE A 79 21.53 -0.55 3.78
C PHE A 79 20.63 -1.30 4.77
N SER A 80 20.94 -1.18 6.06
CA SER A 80 20.16 -1.75 7.15
C SER A 80 18.73 -1.22 7.17
N ASN A 81 17.76 -2.11 7.36
CA ASN A 81 16.41 -1.73 7.74
C ASN A 81 16.42 -1.06 9.11
N LYS A 82 15.32 -0.45 9.51
CA LYS A 82 15.20 0.23 10.81
C LYS A 82 13.90 -0.11 11.50
N LEU A 83 13.98 -0.46 12.78
CA LEU A 83 12.87 -0.64 13.70
C LEU A 83 12.90 0.45 14.76
N TYR A 84 11.82 1.21 14.84
CA TYR A 84 11.63 2.29 15.79
C TYR A 84 10.51 1.95 16.76
N LEU A 85 10.85 1.87 18.05
CA LEU A 85 9.89 1.68 19.12
C LEU A 85 9.26 3.03 19.47
N ASN A 86 7.95 3.09 19.55
CA ASN A 86 7.18 4.26 19.93
C ASN A 86 7.26 4.45 21.46
N GLU A 87 7.66 5.63 21.91
CA GLU A 87 7.75 6.00 23.33
C GLU A 87 6.66 6.99 23.76
N GLY A 88 5.66 7.19 22.88
CA GLY A 88 4.56 8.14 23.06
C GLY A 88 4.84 9.53 22.49
N ASP A 89 3.78 10.33 22.32
CA ASP A 89 3.85 11.71 21.81
C ASP A 89 4.66 11.85 20.51
N LEU A 90 4.54 10.86 19.57
CA LEU A 90 5.28 10.79 18.30
C LEU A 90 6.82 10.82 18.48
N THR A 91 7.31 10.34 19.60
CA THR A 91 8.75 10.16 19.85
C THR A 91 9.13 8.69 19.76
N PHE A 92 10.23 8.40 19.05
CA PHE A 92 10.61 7.03 18.71
C PHE A 92 12.08 6.76 19.01
N ARG A 93 12.36 5.53 19.42
CA ARG A 93 13.72 5.06 19.71
C ARG A 93 14.13 3.96 18.73
N ASP A 94 15.27 4.13 18.04
CA ASP A 94 15.86 3.09 17.19
C ASP A 94 16.33 1.89 18.04
N ILE A 95 15.67 0.74 17.86
CA ILE A 95 16.03 -0.52 18.51
C ILE A 95 16.60 -1.55 17.52
N THR A 96 16.87 -1.18 16.29
CA THR A 96 17.27 -2.08 15.19
C THR A 96 18.39 -3.03 15.57
N GLN A 97 19.46 -2.54 16.20
CA GLN A 97 20.64 -3.36 16.50
C GLN A 97 20.38 -4.30 17.68
N THR A 98 19.65 -3.84 18.69
CA THR A 98 19.32 -4.64 19.87
C THR A 98 18.26 -5.70 19.57
N SER A 99 17.35 -5.40 18.66
CA SER A 99 16.28 -6.32 18.25
C SER A 99 16.71 -7.38 17.23
N GLY A 100 17.86 -7.20 16.55
CA GLY A 100 18.30 -8.11 15.49
C GLY A 100 17.57 -7.95 14.15
N THR A 101 16.86 -6.84 13.92
CA THR A 101 15.99 -6.62 12.77
C THR A 101 16.65 -5.89 11.59
N ALA A 102 17.96 -5.68 11.62
CA ALA A 102 18.73 -4.88 10.66
C ALA A 102 18.65 -5.38 9.19
N CYS A 103 18.55 -6.69 8.96
CA CYS A 103 18.50 -7.31 7.63
C CYS A 103 19.54 -6.73 6.64
N GLU A 104 20.82 -6.73 7.02
CA GLU A 104 21.88 -6.00 6.31
C GLU A 104 22.16 -6.50 4.89
N VAL A 105 21.80 -7.76 4.58
CA VAL A 105 22.12 -8.41 3.31
C VAL A 105 20.97 -8.39 2.33
N GLY A 106 21.25 -8.18 1.05
CA GLY A 106 20.28 -8.23 -0.05
C GLY A 106 19.59 -6.89 -0.30
N TRP A 107 18.77 -6.87 -1.33
CA TRP A 107 17.93 -5.75 -1.73
C TRP A 107 16.53 -5.95 -1.13
N LYS A 108 16.19 -5.20 -0.08
CA LYS A 108 14.88 -5.31 0.57
C LYS A 108 13.88 -4.44 -0.17
N THR A 109 12.63 -4.91 -0.22
CA THR A 109 11.51 -4.27 -0.91
C THR A 109 10.34 -4.08 0.05
N GLY A 110 9.29 -4.90 -0.06
CA GLY A 110 8.11 -4.81 0.80
C GLY A 110 8.32 -5.36 2.19
N VAL A 111 7.46 -4.91 3.09
CA VAL A 111 7.38 -5.39 4.48
C VAL A 111 5.93 -5.53 4.92
N THR A 112 5.66 -6.58 5.69
CA THR A 112 4.36 -6.84 6.30
C THR A 112 4.56 -7.23 7.76
N MET A 113 3.83 -6.59 8.67
CA MET A 113 3.67 -7.04 10.05
C MET A 113 2.48 -8.00 10.12
N VAL A 114 2.68 -9.16 10.75
CA VAL A 114 1.70 -10.26 10.83
C VAL A 114 2.05 -11.16 12.00
N ASP A 115 1.07 -11.64 12.74
CA ASP A 115 1.28 -12.71 13.73
C ASP A 115 1.14 -14.07 13.03
N ILE A 116 2.27 -14.64 12.62
CA ILE A 116 2.28 -15.86 11.80
C ILE A 116 2.20 -17.14 12.62
N ASN A 117 2.54 -17.07 13.90
CA ASN A 117 2.60 -18.20 14.80
C ASN A 117 1.44 -18.22 15.82
N ALA A 118 0.55 -17.24 15.77
CA ALA A 118 -0.63 -17.06 16.62
C ALA A 118 -0.30 -16.92 18.12
N ASP A 119 0.85 -16.32 18.45
CA ASP A 119 1.24 -16.07 19.85
C ASP A 119 0.74 -14.71 20.37
N GLY A 120 0.16 -13.87 19.51
CA GLY A 120 -0.40 -12.56 19.83
C GLY A 120 0.62 -11.42 19.71
N LEU A 121 1.80 -11.68 19.14
CA LEU A 121 2.82 -10.68 18.86
C LEU A 121 2.98 -10.53 17.35
N LEU A 122 3.20 -9.31 16.88
CA LEU A 122 3.46 -9.07 15.47
C LEU A 122 4.89 -9.50 15.10
N ASP A 123 4.98 -10.40 14.12
CA ASP A 123 6.19 -10.77 13.41
C ASP A 123 6.40 -9.86 12.21
N ILE A 124 7.59 -9.89 11.59
CA ILE A 124 7.93 -9.03 10.45
C ILE A 124 8.38 -9.87 9.26
N TYR A 125 7.62 -9.85 8.17
CA TYR A 125 8.02 -10.46 6.90
C TYR A 125 8.62 -9.42 5.96
N VAL A 126 9.82 -9.69 5.42
CA VAL A 126 10.56 -8.78 4.54
C VAL A 126 10.85 -9.46 3.21
N SER A 127 10.32 -8.90 2.13
CA SER A 127 10.60 -9.33 0.76
C SER A 127 11.97 -8.86 0.28
N ARG A 128 12.65 -9.68 -0.55
CA ARG A 128 13.95 -9.35 -1.13
C ARG A 128 14.01 -9.62 -2.63
N SER A 129 14.82 -8.81 -3.34
CA SER A 129 14.93 -8.84 -4.80
C SER A 129 16.34 -8.54 -5.32
N ALA A 130 16.46 -8.17 -6.59
CA ALA A 130 17.60 -7.62 -7.34
C ALA A 130 18.84 -8.49 -7.46
N SER A 131 19.28 -9.19 -6.44
CA SER A 131 20.55 -9.92 -6.48
C SER A 131 20.51 -11.09 -7.48
N PRO A 132 21.53 -11.31 -8.31
CA PRO A 132 21.62 -12.53 -9.10
C PRO A 132 21.87 -13.78 -8.25
N ASP A 133 22.37 -13.63 -7.02
CA ASP A 133 22.58 -14.72 -6.06
C ASP A 133 21.25 -15.03 -5.33
N PRO A 134 20.67 -16.24 -5.49
CA PRO A 134 19.43 -16.63 -4.84
C PRO A 134 19.49 -16.53 -3.31
N GLU A 135 20.63 -16.85 -2.69
CA GLU A 135 20.75 -16.79 -1.22
C GLU A 135 20.60 -15.35 -0.68
N ARG A 136 20.96 -14.36 -1.48
CA ARG A 136 20.80 -12.95 -1.12
C ARG A 136 19.39 -12.41 -1.40
N ARG A 137 18.56 -13.14 -2.13
CA ARG A 137 17.16 -12.81 -2.41
C ARG A 137 16.16 -13.52 -1.50
N ARG A 138 16.58 -14.56 -0.76
CA ARG A 138 15.65 -15.27 0.12
C ARG A 138 14.93 -14.30 1.04
N ASN A 139 13.61 -14.33 1.02
CA ASN A 139 12.78 -13.54 1.91
C ASN A 139 13.08 -13.86 3.38
N ILE A 140 12.78 -12.94 4.26
CA ILE A 140 13.09 -13.02 5.70
C ILE A 140 11.78 -13.02 6.47
N LEU A 141 11.68 -13.87 7.49
CA LEU A 141 10.60 -13.89 8.46
C LEU A 141 11.21 -13.75 9.86
N LEU A 142 11.08 -12.58 10.43
CA LEU A 142 11.55 -12.25 11.77
C LEU A 142 10.44 -12.56 12.77
N ILE A 143 10.56 -13.66 13.49
CA ILE A 143 9.64 -14.04 14.57
C ILE A 143 9.97 -13.23 15.82
N ASN A 144 8.97 -12.60 16.41
CA ASN A 144 9.05 -11.84 17.63
C ASN A 144 9.23 -12.78 18.84
N ASN A 145 10.29 -12.59 19.63
CA ASN A 145 10.56 -13.44 20.79
C ASN A 145 9.86 -12.98 22.08
N GLY A 146 9.09 -11.85 22.03
CA GLY A 146 8.37 -11.29 23.18
C GLY A 146 9.24 -10.45 24.14
N ASP A 147 10.50 -10.20 23.80
CA ASP A 147 11.46 -9.44 24.62
C ASP A 147 12.12 -8.30 23.81
N LEU A 148 11.45 -7.79 22.78
CA LEU A 148 11.93 -6.81 21.80
C LEU A 148 13.10 -7.34 20.93
N THR A 149 13.31 -8.64 20.88
CA THR A 149 14.25 -9.28 19.95
C THR A 149 13.52 -10.14 18.94
N PHE A 150 14.14 -10.37 17.78
CA PHE A 150 13.56 -11.14 16.68
C PHE A 150 14.55 -12.19 16.16
N THR A 151 14.00 -13.31 15.67
CA THR A 151 14.79 -14.41 15.10
C THR A 151 14.29 -14.74 13.69
N ASP A 152 15.19 -14.75 12.70
CA ASP A 152 14.83 -15.17 11.33
C ASP A 152 14.49 -16.66 11.28
N LYS A 153 13.26 -16.97 10.91
CA LYS A 153 12.69 -18.32 10.81
C LYS A 153 12.12 -18.63 9.43
N ALA A 154 12.38 -17.81 8.41
CA ALA A 154 11.80 -17.99 7.07
C ALA A 154 12.00 -19.42 6.51
N ARG A 155 13.16 -20.04 6.74
CA ARG A 155 13.44 -21.42 6.32
C ARG A 155 12.64 -22.46 7.08
N ASP A 156 12.43 -22.26 8.38
CA ASP A 156 11.69 -23.19 9.23
C ASP A 156 10.21 -23.24 8.80
N TYR A 157 9.67 -22.10 8.36
CA TYR A 157 8.31 -21.95 7.83
C TYR A 157 8.19 -22.21 6.32
N GLN A 158 9.28 -22.39 5.59
CA GLN A 158 9.33 -22.55 4.12
C GLN A 158 8.85 -21.29 3.36
N LEU A 159 9.02 -20.12 3.96
CA LEU A 159 8.71 -18.80 3.40
C LEU A 159 9.96 -18.05 2.90
N ASP A 160 11.12 -18.71 2.85
CA ASP A 160 12.38 -18.14 2.36
C ASP A 160 12.49 -18.17 0.83
N ASP A 161 11.41 -17.79 0.12
CA ASP A 161 11.36 -17.77 -1.35
C ASP A 161 12.56 -16.99 -1.93
N PRO A 162 13.37 -17.60 -2.82
CA PRO A 162 14.51 -16.95 -3.47
C PRO A 162 14.11 -16.21 -4.75
N SER A 163 12.83 -16.00 -5.01
CA SER A 163 12.33 -15.28 -6.19
C SER A 163 12.68 -13.80 -6.12
N TYR A 164 12.32 -13.03 -7.14
CA TYR A 164 12.50 -11.58 -7.16
C TYR A 164 11.27 -10.93 -6.52
N SER A 165 11.18 -11.04 -5.20
CA SER A 165 9.98 -10.66 -4.46
C SER A 165 9.87 -9.15 -4.28
N THR A 166 8.66 -8.61 -4.47
CA THR A 166 8.34 -7.19 -4.29
C THR A 166 7.54 -6.96 -3.02
N HIS A 167 6.56 -7.82 -2.72
CA HIS A 167 5.74 -7.71 -1.53
C HIS A 167 5.11 -9.06 -1.17
N ALA A 168 4.51 -9.15 0.03
CA ALA A 168 3.73 -10.29 0.46
C ALA A 168 2.51 -9.85 1.28
N ALA A 169 1.41 -10.60 1.17
CA ALA A 169 0.22 -10.42 1.98
C ALA A 169 -0.20 -11.75 2.62
N PHE A 170 -0.82 -11.66 3.80
CA PHE A 170 -1.22 -12.82 4.59
C PHE A 170 -2.71 -12.73 4.92
N PHE A 171 -3.43 -13.82 4.75
CA PHE A 171 -4.86 -13.94 5.06
C PHE A 171 -5.27 -15.40 5.09
N ASP A 172 -6.38 -15.72 5.72
CA ASP A 172 -6.96 -17.05 5.78
C ASP A 172 -7.75 -17.33 4.50
N PHE A 173 -7.14 -18.07 3.58
CA PHE A 173 -7.68 -18.33 2.24
C PHE A 173 -8.82 -19.36 2.26
N ASP A 174 -8.71 -20.43 3.08
CA ASP A 174 -9.61 -21.57 3.06
C ASP A 174 -10.43 -21.72 4.35
N ARG A 175 -10.38 -20.72 5.22
CA ARG A 175 -11.11 -20.61 6.48
C ARG A 175 -10.82 -21.74 7.48
N ASP A 176 -9.57 -22.19 7.49
CA ASP A 176 -9.12 -23.14 8.50
C ASP A 176 -8.55 -22.46 9.77
N ASN A 177 -8.59 -21.12 9.81
CA ASN A 177 -8.14 -20.20 10.85
C ASN A 177 -6.62 -20.08 10.98
N ASP A 178 -5.82 -20.53 10.04
CA ASP A 178 -4.44 -20.11 9.96
C ASP A 178 -4.21 -19.14 8.77
N LEU A 179 -3.09 -18.42 8.77
CA LEU A 179 -2.84 -17.44 7.73
C LEU A 179 -2.00 -18.05 6.62
N ASP A 180 -2.52 -17.99 5.40
CA ASP A 180 -1.81 -18.29 4.15
C ASP A 180 -1.05 -17.07 3.65
N ALA A 181 -0.21 -17.24 2.62
CA ALA A 181 0.60 -16.17 2.08
C ALA A 181 0.58 -16.10 0.55
N ILE A 182 0.45 -14.88 0.02
CA ILE A 182 0.77 -14.56 -1.36
C ILE A 182 2.06 -13.74 -1.42
N THR A 183 3.01 -14.14 -2.28
CA THR A 183 4.19 -13.33 -2.59
C THR A 183 4.11 -12.84 -4.03
N LEU A 184 4.30 -11.54 -4.23
CA LEU A 184 4.43 -10.93 -5.54
C LEU A 184 5.89 -10.98 -5.98
N ASN A 185 6.11 -11.43 -7.21
CA ASN A 185 7.42 -11.53 -7.79
C ASN A 185 7.44 -10.88 -9.17
N HIS A 186 8.55 -10.26 -9.53
CA HIS A 186 8.73 -9.70 -10.86
C HIS A 186 9.67 -10.56 -11.74
N SER A 187 9.57 -10.36 -13.05
CA SER A 187 10.44 -10.98 -14.04
C SER A 187 11.73 -10.16 -14.22
N LEU A 188 12.77 -10.80 -14.73
CA LEU A 188 13.98 -10.17 -15.25
C LEU A 188 14.08 -10.27 -16.79
N LEU A 189 13.02 -10.70 -17.45
CA LEU A 189 13.04 -10.79 -18.91
C LEU A 189 12.99 -9.38 -19.51
N GLU A 190 13.93 -9.10 -20.42
CA GLU A 190 13.90 -7.83 -21.14
C GLU A 190 12.59 -7.62 -21.88
N ILE A 191 11.96 -6.46 -21.73
CA ILE A 191 10.68 -6.09 -22.33
C ILE A 191 10.70 -6.21 -23.86
N SER A 192 11.84 -5.96 -24.51
CA SER A 192 12.02 -6.17 -25.96
C SER A 192 11.75 -7.61 -26.39
N ASN A 193 12.02 -8.57 -25.52
CA ASN A 193 11.76 -9.98 -25.75
C ASN A 193 10.29 -10.34 -25.48
N VAL A 194 9.64 -9.63 -24.56
CA VAL A 194 8.24 -9.85 -24.19
C VAL A 194 7.29 -9.58 -25.35
N LEU A 195 7.48 -8.51 -26.10
CA LEU A 195 6.66 -8.17 -27.28
C LEU A 195 6.80 -9.21 -28.42
N ASN A 196 7.94 -9.91 -28.50
CA ASN A 196 8.19 -10.93 -29.53
C ASN A 196 7.80 -12.35 -29.08
N LEU A 197 7.79 -12.61 -27.77
CA LEU A 197 7.36 -13.89 -27.17
C LEU A 197 5.85 -13.96 -26.99
N THR A 198 5.17 -12.88 -27.32
CA THR A 198 3.76 -12.61 -27.18
C THR A 198 2.87 -13.84 -27.32
N LEU A 199 1.97 -14.04 -26.40
CA LEU A 199 0.64 -14.54 -26.66
C LEU A 199 0.46 -16.04 -26.95
N LYS A 200 1.46 -16.74 -27.39
CA LYS A 200 1.47 -18.21 -27.46
C LYS A 200 2.09 -18.88 -26.23
N ASN A 201 2.73 -18.10 -25.38
CA ASN A 201 3.59 -18.59 -24.30
C ASN A 201 3.30 -17.89 -22.95
N SER A 202 2.06 -17.43 -22.73
CA SER A 202 1.63 -16.90 -21.42
C SER A 202 1.84 -17.88 -20.26
N ASP A 203 1.89 -19.17 -20.59
CA ASP A 203 2.03 -20.28 -19.65
C ASP A 203 3.49 -20.72 -19.43
N ILE A 204 4.47 -20.03 -20.06
CA ILE A 204 5.88 -20.33 -19.81
C ILE A 204 6.25 -19.94 -18.40
N ARG A 205 6.79 -20.89 -17.66
CA ARG A 205 7.33 -20.70 -16.32
C ARG A 205 8.82 -20.65 -16.34
N TYR A 206 9.36 -19.68 -15.62
CA TYR A 206 10.79 -19.62 -15.32
C TYR A 206 10.99 -19.77 -13.82
N PRO A 207 12.09 -20.40 -13.39
CA PRO A 207 12.46 -20.45 -11.99
C PRO A 207 12.55 -19.02 -11.41
N HIS A 208 12.00 -18.83 -10.19
CA HIS A 208 12.10 -17.58 -9.44
C HIS A 208 11.36 -16.37 -10.03
N VAL A 209 10.38 -16.58 -10.89
CA VAL A 209 9.53 -15.54 -11.48
C VAL A 209 8.07 -15.90 -11.30
N GLY A 210 7.22 -14.86 -11.21
CA GLY A 210 5.77 -15.03 -11.06
C GLY A 210 5.33 -15.13 -9.61
N ASN A 211 4.10 -14.67 -9.36
CA ASN A 211 3.51 -14.70 -8.04
C ASN A 211 3.42 -16.13 -7.51
N ARG A 212 3.54 -16.29 -6.19
CA ARG A 212 3.43 -17.59 -5.52
C ARG A 212 2.44 -17.49 -4.38
N PHE A 213 1.65 -18.53 -4.25
CA PHE A 213 0.73 -18.69 -3.15
C PHE A 213 1.14 -19.89 -2.28
N TYR A 214 1.27 -19.65 -1.01
CA TYR A 214 1.67 -20.65 -0.03
C TYR A 214 0.50 -20.88 0.92
N ARG A 215 -0.02 -22.11 0.92
CA ARG A 215 -0.98 -22.55 1.94
C ARG A 215 -0.22 -22.95 3.19
N ASN A 216 -0.73 -22.52 4.33
CA ASN A 216 -0.21 -22.89 5.63
C ASN A 216 -0.84 -24.22 6.08
N ASP A 217 -0.05 -25.23 6.34
CA ASP A 217 -0.49 -26.51 6.91
C ASP A 217 0.10 -26.64 8.33
N GLY A 218 -0.43 -25.89 9.28
CA GLY A 218 -0.03 -25.93 10.69
C GLY A 218 1.40 -25.43 10.94
N GLY A 219 1.77 -24.29 10.36
CA GLY A 219 3.08 -23.64 10.49
C GLY A 219 4.09 -24.08 9.42
N LYS A 220 3.65 -24.77 8.38
CA LYS A 220 4.45 -25.10 7.19
C LYS A 220 3.76 -24.60 5.93
N PHE A 221 4.42 -23.70 5.23
CA PHE A 221 3.91 -23.09 4.02
C PHE A 221 4.25 -23.92 2.78
N ILE A 222 3.24 -24.39 2.07
CA ILE A 222 3.37 -25.23 0.89
C ILE A 222 2.96 -24.44 -0.33
N ASP A 223 3.85 -24.35 -1.34
CA ASP A 223 3.52 -23.70 -2.62
C ASP A 223 2.42 -24.46 -3.35
N VAL A 224 1.22 -23.87 -3.40
CA VAL A 224 0.02 -24.40 -4.04
C VAL A 224 -0.41 -23.57 -5.25
N SER A 225 0.40 -22.61 -5.69
CA SER A 225 0.10 -21.61 -6.72
C SER A 225 -0.60 -22.20 -7.95
N ASP A 226 -0.09 -23.33 -8.44
CA ASP A 226 -0.60 -23.98 -9.65
C ASP A 226 -1.97 -24.61 -9.45
N SER A 227 -2.17 -25.26 -8.30
CA SER A 227 -3.39 -26.01 -8.01
C SER A 227 -4.58 -25.10 -7.74
N ILE A 228 -4.34 -23.86 -7.28
CA ILE A 228 -5.40 -22.90 -6.95
C ILE A 228 -5.56 -21.77 -7.98
N GLY A 229 -4.84 -21.81 -9.09
CA GLY A 229 -4.99 -20.82 -10.16
C GLY A 229 -4.27 -19.48 -9.97
N VAL A 230 -3.41 -19.36 -8.93
CA VAL A 230 -2.63 -18.16 -8.64
C VAL A 230 -1.21 -18.33 -9.14
N TYR A 231 -1.00 -18.42 -10.42
CA TYR A 231 0.37 -18.46 -10.91
C TYR A 231 0.73 -17.22 -11.71
N GLY A 232 1.98 -16.80 -11.57
CA GLY A 232 2.57 -15.78 -12.41
C GLY A 232 3.26 -16.41 -13.62
N SER A 233 3.03 -15.84 -14.80
CA SER A 233 3.79 -16.21 -16.00
C SER A 233 5.21 -15.63 -15.95
N ALA A 234 6.06 -16.06 -16.88
CA ALA A 234 7.38 -15.48 -17.10
C ALA A 234 7.36 -13.96 -17.38
N PHE A 235 6.19 -13.41 -17.69
CA PHE A 235 5.95 -11.99 -17.98
C PHE A 235 5.31 -11.25 -16.81
N ASN A 236 5.23 -11.87 -15.64
CA ASN A 236 4.66 -11.24 -14.46
C ASN A 236 5.65 -10.25 -13.85
N TYR A 237 5.19 -9.03 -13.63
CA TYR A 237 5.89 -7.95 -12.95
C TYR A 237 5.02 -7.47 -11.80
N GLY A 238 4.71 -8.37 -10.85
CA GLY A 238 3.81 -8.09 -9.73
C GLY A 238 4.38 -7.02 -8.81
N LEU A 239 3.64 -5.93 -8.60
CA LEU A 239 4.01 -4.81 -7.74
C LEU A 239 2.96 -4.50 -6.69
N GLY A 240 1.68 -4.49 -7.03
CA GLY A 240 0.58 -4.21 -6.11
C GLY A 240 -0.20 -5.46 -5.74
N VAL A 241 -0.63 -5.57 -4.49
CA VAL A 241 -1.60 -6.56 -4.03
C VAL A 241 -2.55 -5.93 -3.02
N SER A 242 -3.84 -6.14 -3.22
CA SER A 242 -4.88 -5.80 -2.27
C SER A 242 -5.86 -6.95 -2.13
N LEU A 243 -6.33 -7.15 -0.93
CA LEU A 243 -7.23 -8.22 -0.53
C LEU A 243 -8.57 -7.60 -0.11
N SER A 244 -9.67 -8.29 -0.36
CA SER A 244 -11.01 -7.89 0.10
C SER A 244 -12.05 -8.95 -0.26
N ASP A 245 -13.15 -9.01 0.47
CA ASP A 245 -14.38 -9.70 0.07
C ASP A 245 -15.18 -8.79 -0.89
N VAL A 246 -14.85 -8.88 -2.18
CA VAL A 246 -15.30 -7.91 -3.18
C VAL A 246 -16.77 -8.11 -3.58
N ASP A 247 -17.28 -9.35 -3.53
CA ASP A 247 -18.67 -9.68 -3.89
C ASP A 247 -19.56 -9.95 -2.66
N ASN A 248 -19.02 -9.76 -1.45
CA ASN A 248 -19.70 -9.98 -0.17
C ASN A 248 -20.18 -11.43 0.04
N ASP A 249 -19.47 -12.44 -0.52
CA ASP A 249 -19.76 -13.85 -0.29
C ASP A 249 -19.07 -14.41 0.98
N GLY A 250 -18.24 -13.54 1.58
CA GLY A 250 -17.52 -13.77 2.81
C GLY A 250 -16.13 -14.40 2.60
N TRP A 251 -15.72 -14.75 1.38
CA TRP A 251 -14.38 -15.24 1.07
C TRP A 251 -13.50 -14.09 0.58
N ILE A 252 -12.25 -14.07 1.06
CA ILE A 252 -11.34 -12.99 0.66
C ILE A 252 -10.84 -13.22 -0.76
N ASP A 253 -11.11 -12.25 -1.62
CA ASP A 253 -10.63 -12.15 -2.99
C ASP A 253 -9.32 -11.37 -3.05
N MET A 254 -8.72 -11.34 -4.24
CA MET A 254 -7.42 -10.72 -4.42
C MET A 254 -7.35 -9.92 -5.73
N TYR A 255 -6.90 -8.67 -5.65
CA TYR A 255 -6.46 -7.90 -6.80
C TYR A 255 -4.93 -7.87 -6.85
N THR A 256 -4.32 -8.28 -7.98
CA THR A 256 -2.88 -8.21 -8.19
C THR A 256 -2.56 -7.28 -9.35
N GLY A 257 -1.83 -6.21 -9.04
CA GLY A 257 -1.35 -5.22 -10.01
C GLY A 257 -0.04 -5.68 -10.67
N CYS A 258 0.06 -5.45 -11.96
CA CYS A 258 1.21 -5.85 -12.77
C CYS A 258 1.75 -4.67 -13.57
N ASP A 259 3.06 -4.49 -13.54
CA ASP A 259 3.76 -3.54 -14.38
C ASP A 259 3.99 -4.11 -15.80
N TYR A 260 4.23 -3.25 -16.78
CA TYR A 260 4.51 -3.57 -18.18
C TYR A 260 3.38 -4.28 -18.93
N THR A 261 3.67 -5.44 -19.54
CA THR A 261 2.79 -6.04 -20.56
C THR A 261 1.76 -7.00 -20.00
N ALA A 262 2.06 -7.66 -18.89
CA ALA A 262 1.08 -8.54 -18.25
C ALA A 262 -0.06 -7.70 -17.68
N ARG A 263 -1.25 -8.30 -17.64
CA ARG A 263 -2.43 -7.60 -17.12
C ARG A 263 -2.57 -7.77 -15.62
N ASP A 264 -3.19 -6.80 -14.99
CA ASP A 264 -3.72 -6.96 -13.64
C ASP A 264 -4.71 -8.12 -13.58
N LYS A 265 -4.91 -8.67 -12.39
CA LYS A 265 -5.88 -9.74 -12.17
C LYS A 265 -6.76 -9.44 -10.97
N LEU A 266 -8.07 -9.55 -11.19
CA LEU A 266 -9.07 -9.71 -10.15
C LEU A 266 -9.35 -11.20 -10.00
N LEU A 267 -8.99 -11.78 -8.89
CA LEU A 267 -9.03 -13.19 -8.59
C LEU A 267 -10.08 -13.44 -7.51
N MET A 268 -11.23 -14.01 -7.89
CA MET A 268 -12.31 -14.36 -6.96
C MET A 268 -12.03 -15.70 -6.31
N ASN A 269 -12.20 -15.78 -5.01
CA ASN A 269 -12.01 -16.98 -4.21
C ASN A 269 -13.20 -17.94 -4.39
N GLU A 270 -12.96 -19.12 -4.92
CA GLU A 270 -13.98 -20.15 -5.10
C GLU A 270 -14.13 -21.02 -3.82
N ALA A 271 -14.60 -20.40 -2.76
CA ALA A 271 -14.88 -21.04 -1.47
C ALA A 271 -13.68 -21.83 -0.89
N GLY A 272 -12.51 -21.21 -0.85
CA GLY A 272 -11.27 -21.76 -0.28
C GLY A 272 -10.63 -22.89 -1.08
N LYS A 273 -11.01 -23.07 -2.36
CA LYS A 273 -10.49 -24.17 -3.19
C LYS A 273 -9.57 -23.72 -4.28
N SER A 274 -9.88 -22.61 -4.91
CA SER A 274 -9.16 -22.04 -6.04
C SER A 274 -9.51 -20.56 -6.20
N PHE A 275 -8.73 -19.87 -7.04
CA PHE A 275 -9.08 -18.54 -7.52
C PHE A 275 -9.49 -18.58 -8.99
N LYS A 276 -10.52 -17.81 -9.30
CA LYS A 276 -10.98 -17.58 -10.68
C LYS A 276 -10.62 -16.16 -11.13
N ASP A 277 -9.88 -16.05 -12.22
CA ASP A 277 -9.58 -14.75 -12.84
C ASP A 277 -10.83 -14.23 -13.58
N VAL A 278 -11.43 -13.17 -13.07
CA VAL A 278 -12.64 -12.53 -13.61
C VAL A 278 -12.37 -11.15 -14.20
N THR A 279 -11.10 -10.75 -14.32
CA THR A 279 -10.69 -9.40 -14.76
C THR A 279 -11.39 -8.97 -16.04
N ALA A 280 -11.38 -9.84 -17.07
CA ALA A 280 -11.97 -9.52 -18.38
C ALA A 280 -13.51 -9.53 -18.38
N ASP A 281 -14.12 -10.17 -17.39
CA ASP A 281 -15.57 -10.31 -17.29
C ASP A 281 -16.20 -9.17 -16.47
N GLN A 282 -15.44 -8.63 -15.47
CA GLN A 282 -15.97 -7.68 -14.52
C GLN A 282 -15.41 -6.24 -14.67
N LEU A 283 -14.20 -6.10 -15.25
CA LEU A 283 -13.55 -4.80 -15.47
C LEU A 283 -13.51 -4.49 -16.97
N ASP A 284 -13.98 -3.33 -17.40
CA ASP A 284 -13.96 -2.93 -18.82
C ASP A 284 -12.56 -2.67 -19.36
N HIS A 285 -11.70 -2.15 -18.52
CA HIS A 285 -10.28 -1.87 -18.79
C HIS A 285 -9.51 -1.69 -17.48
N ILE A 286 -8.19 -1.74 -17.57
CA ILE A 286 -7.29 -1.70 -16.41
C ILE A 286 -6.14 -0.73 -16.66
N SER A 287 -5.37 -0.45 -15.60
CA SER A 287 -4.10 0.27 -15.69
C SER A 287 -3.08 -0.49 -16.54
N LYS A 288 -2.14 0.22 -17.12
CA LYS A 288 -1.09 -0.37 -17.97
C LYS A 288 0.17 -0.68 -17.19
N PHE A 289 0.49 0.13 -16.20
CA PHE A 289 1.69 0.02 -15.39
C PHE A 289 1.29 0.16 -13.93
N THR A 290 0.57 -0.85 -13.42
CA THR A 290 0.10 -0.79 -12.04
C THR A 290 1.24 -0.90 -11.06
N MET A 291 1.42 0.16 -10.24
CA MET A 291 2.41 0.23 -9.18
C MET A 291 1.83 -0.27 -7.86
N GLY A 292 1.06 0.54 -7.18
CA GLY A 292 0.35 0.19 -5.96
C GLY A 292 -1.15 0.08 -6.17
N THR A 293 -1.80 -0.59 -5.22
CA THR A 293 -3.25 -0.82 -5.21
C THR A 293 -3.80 -0.62 -3.81
N ASP A 294 -5.06 -0.24 -3.71
CA ASP A 294 -5.80 -0.23 -2.46
C ASP A 294 -7.28 -0.56 -2.71
N ILE A 295 -7.96 -1.06 -1.68
CA ILE A 295 -9.38 -1.42 -1.75
C ILE A 295 -10.09 -0.85 -0.52
N ALA A 296 -11.21 -0.13 -0.76
CA ALA A 296 -12.06 0.40 0.29
C ALA A 296 -13.47 0.69 -0.24
N ASP A 297 -14.46 0.74 0.66
CA ASP A 297 -15.80 1.24 0.38
C ASP A 297 -15.77 2.79 0.44
N ILE A 298 -15.64 3.44 -0.73
CA ILE A 298 -15.47 4.90 -0.81
C ILE A 298 -16.78 5.68 -0.73
N ASN A 299 -17.91 5.02 -1.00
CA ASN A 299 -19.23 5.65 -1.05
C ASN A 299 -20.16 5.17 0.08
N ASN A 300 -19.66 4.29 0.95
CA ASN A 300 -20.38 3.70 2.08
C ASN A 300 -21.65 2.91 1.63
N ASP A 301 -21.59 2.20 0.51
CA ASP A 301 -22.67 1.32 0.02
C ASP A 301 -22.49 -0.15 0.45
N GLY A 302 -21.35 -0.48 1.07
CA GLY A 302 -21.02 -1.81 1.57
C GLY A 302 -20.31 -2.71 0.57
N PHE A 303 -20.04 -2.23 -0.65
CA PHE A 303 -19.21 -2.91 -1.64
C PHE A 303 -17.84 -2.24 -1.73
N MET A 304 -16.81 -3.05 -1.92
CA MET A 304 -15.44 -2.56 -1.93
C MET A 304 -15.00 -2.14 -3.32
N ASP A 305 -14.46 -0.92 -3.42
CA ASP A 305 -13.97 -0.29 -4.65
C ASP A 305 -12.47 -0.44 -4.75
N ILE A 306 -11.93 -0.47 -5.98
CA ILE A 306 -10.51 -0.77 -6.24
C ILE A 306 -9.83 0.44 -6.88
N ILE A 307 -8.72 0.89 -6.29
CA ILE A 307 -7.84 1.88 -6.92
C ILE A 307 -6.52 1.24 -7.35
N THR A 308 -6.03 1.64 -8.52
CA THR A 308 -4.68 1.30 -9.02
C THR A 308 -3.97 2.58 -9.47
N LEU A 309 -2.68 2.68 -9.18
CA LEU A 309 -1.87 3.83 -9.58
C LEU A 309 -0.95 3.50 -10.75
N ASP A 310 -0.75 4.48 -11.61
CA ASP A 310 0.05 4.44 -12.84
C ASP A 310 0.92 5.71 -12.96
N MET A 311 1.44 6.03 -14.13
CA MET A 311 2.47 7.03 -14.36
C MET A 311 2.00 8.25 -15.16
N LEU A 312 0.70 8.53 -15.29
CA LEU A 312 0.22 9.64 -16.09
C LEU A 312 0.39 10.98 -15.36
N PRO A 313 1.20 11.94 -15.85
CA PRO A 313 1.33 13.26 -15.25
C PRO A 313 0.04 14.07 -15.34
N GLU A 314 -0.17 14.97 -14.36
CA GLU A 314 -1.22 15.98 -14.42
C GLU A 314 -0.94 17.05 -15.48
N ASP A 315 0.31 17.54 -15.54
CA ASP A 315 0.73 18.58 -16.46
C ASP A 315 0.76 18.12 -17.93
N ASN A 316 -0.01 18.77 -18.80
CA ASN A 316 -0.15 18.40 -20.20
C ASN A 316 1.19 18.46 -20.99
N ARG A 317 2.11 19.37 -20.65
CA ARG A 317 3.43 19.42 -21.29
C ARG A 317 4.24 18.21 -20.90
N ARG A 318 4.22 17.86 -19.61
CA ARG A 318 4.91 16.70 -19.07
C ARG A 318 4.34 15.40 -19.65
N GLN A 319 3.01 15.28 -19.79
CA GLN A 319 2.39 14.15 -20.50
C GLN A 319 3.00 13.96 -21.89
N LYS A 320 3.09 15.03 -22.69
CA LYS A 320 3.64 14.96 -24.06
C LYS A 320 5.15 14.68 -24.10
N GLN A 321 5.89 15.03 -23.06
CA GLN A 321 7.30 14.69 -22.96
C GLN A 321 7.53 13.21 -22.58
N LEU A 322 6.72 12.66 -21.69
CA LEU A 322 6.90 11.32 -21.16
C LEU A 322 6.15 10.25 -21.94
N MET A 323 4.99 10.57 -22.51
CA MET A 323 4.21 9.63 -23.29
C MET A 323 4.76 9.47 -24.72
N GLY A 324 4.91 8.23 -25.16
CA GLY A 324 5.12 7.93 -26.58
C GLY A 324 3.85 8.15 -27.40
N ALA A 325 3.98 8.14 -28.72
CA ALA A 325 2.82 8.17 -29.62
C ALA A 325 1.98 6.91 -29.42
N ASP A 326 0.65 7.07 -29.34
CA ASP A 326 -0.29 5.97 -29.29
C ASP A 326 -0.13 5.07 -30.52
N ARG A 327 -0.02 3.78 -30.27
CA ARG A 327 0.12 2.75 -31.28
C ARG A 327 -1.12 1.86 -31.25
N TYR A 328 -2.15 2.30 -31.99
CA TYR A 328 -3.42 1.57 -32.08
C TYR A 328 -3.23 0.11 -32.56
N ASP A 329 -2.30 -0.14 -33.48
CA ASP A 329 -1.94 -1.46 -33.96
C ASP A 329 -1.44 -2.39 -32.84
N VAL A 330 -0.59 -1.88 -31.95
CA VAL A 330 -0.06 -2.60 -30.79
C VAL A 330 -1.17 -2.83 -29.77
N PHE A 331 -1.92 -1.77 -29.39
CA PHE A 331 -3.04 -1.86 -28.46
C PHE A 331 -4.06 -2.92 -28.91
N ASN A 332 -4.49 -2.86 -30.19
CA ASN A 332 -5.46 -3.80 -30.73
C ASN A 332 -4.93 -5.26 -30.78
N SER A 333 -3.62 -5.41 -31.02
CA SER A 333 -2.96 -6.73 -30.94
C SER A 333 -2.95 -7.26 -29.51
N MET A 334 -2.67 -6.43 -28.51
CA MET A 334 -2.69 -6.79 -27.09
C MET A 334 -4.08 -7.25 -26.65
N VAL A 335 -5.13 -6.45 -26.97
CA VAL A 335 -6.52 -6.79 -26.64
C VAL A 335 -6.93 -8.12 -27.28
N LYS A 336 -6.66 -8.31 -28.60
CA LYS A 336 -6.96 -9.57 -29.31
C LYS A 336 -6.24 -10.79 -28.76
N SER A 337 -5.20 -10.56 -28.02
CA SER A 337 -4.35 -11.59 -27.43
C SER A 337 -4.70 -11.93 -25.99
N GLY A 338 -5.77 -11.35 -25.47
CA GLY A 338 -6.23 -11.59 -24.11
C GLY A 338 -5.50 -10.80 -23.03
N LEU A 339 -4.66 -9.80 -23.42
CA LEU A 339 -3.98 -8.92 -22.46
C LEU A 339 -4.89 -7.79 -21.96
N HIS A 340 -6.14 -7.76 -22.38
CA HIS A 340 -7.16 -6.78 -22.02
C HIS A 340 -6.87 -5.34 -22.49
N ALA A 341 -7.81 -4.43 -22.33
CA ALA A 341 -7.63 -3.01 -22.63
C ALA A 341 -6.89 -2.33 -21.48
N GLN A 342 -5.68 -1.81 -21.75
CA GLN A 342 -4.81 -1.21 -20.76
C GLN A 342 -4.52 0.25 -21.11
N TYR A 343 -4.73 1.15 -20.15
CA TYR A 343 -4.47 2.59 -20.33
C TYR A 343 -3.55 3.11 -19.23
N MET A 344 -2.57 3.95 -19.61
CA MET A 344 -1.62 4.56 -18.69
C MET A 344 -2.27 5.72 -17.95
N ARG A 345 -2.97 5.42 -16.86
CA ARG A 345 -3.54 6.36 -15.89
C ARG A 345 -3.98 5.62 -14.63
N ASN A 346 -4.14 6.34 -13.55
CA ASN A 346 -4.77 5.78 -12.36
C ASN A 346 -6.20 5.36 -12.67
N MET A 347 -6.62 4.22 -12.15
CA MET A 347 -7.98 3.69 -12.28
C MET A 347 -8.66 3.67 -10.92
N LEU A 348 -9.93 4.04 -10.89
CA LEU A 348 -10.82 3.84 -9.76
C LEU A 348 -12.02 3.04 -10.24
N HIS A 349 -12.06 1.77 -9.87
CA HIS A 349 -13.13 0.85 -10.22
C HIS A 349 -14.17 0.85 -9.11
N LEU A 350 -15.28 1.56 -9.34
CA LEU A 350 -16.45 1.57 -8.47
C LEU A 350 -17.21 0.23 -8.64
N ASN A 351 -17.43 -0.46 -7.54
CA ASN A 351 -18.18 -1.69 -7.50
C ASN A 351 -19.68 -1.43 -7.63
N ASN A 352 -20.32 -2.00 -8.65
CA ASN A 352 -21.74 -1.80 -8.89
C ASN A 352 -22.65 -2.76 -8.08
N GLY A 353 -22.10 -3.60 -7.20
CA GLY A 353 -22.84 -4.59 -6.41
C GLY A 353 -23.53 -5.70 -7.20
N ASN A 354 -23.16 -5.89 -8.45
CA ASN A 354 -23.80 -6.86 -9.37
C ASN A 354 -22.77 -7.73 -10.12
N GLY A 355 -21.53 -7.78 -9.64
CA GLY A 355 -20.43 -8.49 -10.28
C GLY A 355 -19.81 -7.74 -11.46
N THR A 356 -20.01 -6.42 -11.55
CA THR A 356 -19.33 -5.54 -12.52
C THR A 356 -18.81 -4.28 -11.84
N PHE A 357 -17.83 -3.62 -12.45
CA PHE A 357 -17.27 -2.35 -11.98
C PHE A 357 -17.41 -1.27 -13.03
N SER A 358 -17.53 -0.02 -12.58
CA SER A 358 -17.47 1.18 -13.42
C SER A 358 -16.15 1.91 -13.17
N GLU A 359 -15.32 2.12 -14.19
CA GLU A 359 -14.09 2.93 -14.01
C GLU A 359 -14.44 4.41 -13.99
N ILE A 360 -14.19 5.07 -12.87
CA ILE A 360 -14.58 6.46 -12.60
C ILE A 360 -13.40 7.39 -12.29
N GLY A 361 -12.14 6.95 -12.41
CA GLY A 361 -10.95 7.73 -12.01
C GLY A 361 -10.86 9.12 -12.65
N GLN A 362 -11.32 9.27 -13.90
CA GLN A 362 -11.41 10.59 -14.54
C GLN A 362 -12.58 11.43 -13.99
N LEU A 363 -13.73 10.83 -13.72
CA LEU A 363 -14.87 11.49 -13.09
C LEU A 363 -14.52 11.92 -11.67
N ALA A 364 -13.86 11.05 -10.94
CA ALA A 364 -13.41 11.28 -9.56
C ALA A 364 -12.31 12.35 -9.44
N GLY A 365 -11.63 12.70 -10.54
CA GLY A 365 -10.59 13.75 -10.56
C GLY A 365 -9.20 13.27 -10.13
N ILE A 366 -8.95 11.95 -10.07
CA ILE A 366 -7.71 11.37 -9.53
C ILE A 366 -6.87 10.61 -10.56
N SER A 367 -7.22 10.65 -11.83
CA SER A 367 -6.62 9.83 -12.89
C SER A 367 -5.17 10.14 -13.23
N ASN A 368 -4.64 11.30 -12.81
CA ASN A 368 -3.37 11.86 -13.26
C ASN A 368 -2.59 12.42 -12.08
N THR A 369 -1.62 11.68 -11.55
CA THR A 369 -0.82 12.08 -10.39
C THR A 369 0.68 11.87 -10.59
N ASP A 370 1.15 11.82 -11.85
CA ASP A 370 2.54 11.53 -12.25
C ASP A 370 2.94 10.07 -11.87
N TRP A 371 4.22 9.79 -11.67
CA TRP A 371 4.71 8.45 -11.35
C TRP A 371 4.41 8.11 -9.88
N SER A 372 3.27 7.50 -9.67
CA SER A 372 2.67 7.28 -8.36
C SER A 372 2.85 5.85 -7.88
N TRP A 373 2.94 5.64 -6.54
CA TRP A 373 3.25 4.35 -5.94
C TRP A 373 2.18 3.85 -4.99
N ALA A 374 2.06 4.44 -3.80
CA ALA A 374 1.13 3.99 -2.77
C ALA A 374 -0.17 4.80 -2.80
N PRO A 375 -1.31 4.23 -3.21
CA PRO A 375 -2.61 4.76 -2.86
C PRO A 375 -2.98 4.31 -1.44
N LEU A 376 -3.52 5.20 -0.63
CA LEU A 376 -4.04 4.85 0.68
C LEU A 376 -5.39 5.55 0.88
N PHE A 377 -6.45 4.76 0.92
CA PHE A 377 -7.76 5.23 1.35
C PHE A 377 -7.85 5.20 2.87
N ALA A 378 -8.18 6.34 3.46
CA ALA A 378 -8.54 6.47 4.86
C ALA A 378 -9.39 7.72 5.07
N ASP A 379 -10.11 7.79 6.17
CA ASP A 379 -10.85 8.98 6.58
C ASP A 379 -9.93 9.81 7.49
N PHE A 380 -9.13 10.69 6.85
CA PHE A 380 -8.09 11.44 7.56
C PHE A 380 -8.64 12.67 8.31
N ASP A 381 -9.84 13.18 7.98
CA ASP A 381 -10.45 14.29 8.70
C ASP A 381 -11.63 13.88 9.59
N ASN A 382 -11.85 12.56 9.77
CA ASN A 382 -12.88 11.97 10.60
C ASN A 382 -14.32 12.38 10.21
N ASP A 383 -14.55 12.85 8.96
CA ASP A 383 -15.88 13.32 8.53
C ASP A 383 -16.82 12.16 8.09
N GLY A 384 -16.31 10.95 8.02
CA GLY A 384 -17.02 9.73 7.63
C GLY A 384 -17.02 9.46 6.13
N VAL A 385 -16.21 10.19 5.36
CA VAL A 385 -15.97 9.98 3.92
C VAL A 385 -14.52 9.59 3.73
N MET A 386 -14.25 8.67 2.80
CA MET A 386 -12.87 8.27 2.48
C MET A 386 -12.14 9.36 1.72
N ASP A 387 -10.94 9.70 2.20
CA ASP A 387 -9.92 10.49 1.52
C ASP A 387 -8.92 9.57 0.81
N LEU A 388 -8.06 10.16 0.00
CA LEU A 388 -7.03 9.41 -0.72
C LEU A 388 -5.67 10.11 -0.63
N PHE A 389 -4.69 9.42 -0.06
CA PHE A 389 -3.28 9.78 -0.19
C PHE A 389 -2.65 9.04 -1.38
N VAL A 390 -1.80 9.74 -2.15
CA VAL A 390 -1.02 9.16 -3.27
C VAL A 390 0.44 9.55 -3.14
N SER A 391 1.32 8.58 -2.96
CA SER A 391 2.76 8.84 -2.94
C SER A 391 3.36 8.97 -4.33
N ASN A 392 4.36 9.85 -4.48
CA ASN A 392 5.07 10.11 -5.72
C ASN A 392 6.58 10.07 -5.51
N GLY A 393 7.30 9.41 -6.44
CA GLY A 393 8.74 9.38 -6.32
C GLY A 393 9.46 8.51 -7.34
N PHE A 394 9.82 9.08 -8.47
CA PHE A 394 10.75 8.43 -9.39
C PHE A 394 11.90 9.39 -9.71
N LYS A 395 13.12 8.99 -9.30
CA LYS A 395 14.26 9.90 -9.22
C LYS A 395 14.63 10.58 -10.54
N ARG A 396 14.52 9.88 -11.68
CA ARG A 396 15.00 10.34 -12.97
C ARG A 396 13.95 10.21 -14.06
N ASP A 397 13.76 11.23 -14.86
CA ASP A 397 12.83 11.21 -16.01
C ASP A 397 13.36 10.33 -17.17
N LEU A 398 13.43 9.00 -16.94
CA LEU A 398 13.94 8.05 -17.92
C LEU A 398 13.04 7.90 -19.15
N THR A 399 11.78 8.26 -19.03
CA THR A 399 10.77 8.23 -20.09
C THR A 399 10.66 9.53 -20.88
N ASP A 400 11.46 10.56 -20.56
CA ASP A 400 11.54 11.76 -21.38
C ASP A 400 12.00 11.42 -22.80
N ASN A 401 11.07 11.47 -23.75
CA ASN A 401 11.27 11.07 -25.14
C ASN A 401 12.31 11.95 -25.85
N ASP A 402 12.34 13.24 -25.56
CA ASP A 402 13.28 14.15 -26.19
C ASP A 402 14.70 13.87 -25.71
N PHE A 403 14.87 13.70 -24.40
CA PHE A 403 16.18 13.37 -23.86
C PHE A 403 16.64 11.97 -24.28
N THR A 404 15.77 10.98 -24.18
CA THR A 404 16.11 9.58 -24.47
C THR A 404 16.50 9.39 -25.94
N LYS A 405 15.70 9.93 -26.87
CA LYS A 405 15.93 9.78 -28.31
C LYS A 405 17.08 10.60 -28.84
N TYR A 406 17.21 11.85 -28.42
CA TYR A 406 18.16 12.80 -29.03
C TYR A 406 19.44 13.00 -28.23
N THR A 407 19.45 12.78 -26.92
CA THR A 407 20.62 13.03 -26.07
C THR A 407 21.30 11.74 -25.62
N ALA A 408 20.56 10.85 -24.94
CA ALA A 408 21.15 9.65 -24.37
C ALA A 408 21.54 8.65 -25.46
N PHE A 409 20.62 8.32 -26.35
CA PHE A 409 20.89 7.35 -27.43
C PHE A 409 21.98 7.85 -28.38
N GLN A 410 21.93 9.14 -28.80
CA GLN A 410 22.96 9.72 -29.66
C GLN A 410 24.33 9.73 -28.98
N GLY A 411 24.37 10.08 -27.69
CA GLY A 411 25.62 10.06 -26.91
C GLY A 411 26.26 8.68 -26.83
N ILE A 412 25.46 7.64 -26.64
CA ILE A 412 25.92 6.22 -26.62
C ILE A 412 26.46 5.84 -28.01
N VAL A 413 25.74 6.19 -29.09
CA VAL A 413 26.17 5.89 -30.46
C VAL A 413 27.49 6.58 -30.79
N ASP A 414 27.63 7.84 -30.42
CA ASP A 414 28.85 8.61 -30.71
C ASP A 414 30.06 8.12 -29.90
N ALA A 415 29.87 7.76 -28.64
CA ALA A 415 30.92 7.12 -27.82
C ALA A 415 31.38 5.81 -28.44
N ARG A 416 30.47 4.95 -28.85
CA ARG A 416 30.80 3.65 -29.54
C ARG A 416 31.51 3.88 -30.85
N ARG A 417 31.11 4.87 -31.67
CA ARG A 417 31.81 5.22 -32.92
C ARG A 417 33.24 5.69 -32.69
N GLN A 418 33.49 6.34 -31.54
CA GLN A 418 34.81 6.80 -31.12
C GLN A 418 35.65 5.71 -30.41
N GLY A 419 35.12 4.48 -30.27
CA GLY A 419 35.79 3.38 -29.56
C GLY A 419 35.92 3.63 -28.05
N LYS A 420 35.08 4.49 -27.48
CA LYS A 420 35.06 4.78 -26.06
C LYS A 420 34.11 3.82 -25.34
N GLU A 421 34.46 3.38 -24.14
CA GLU A 421 33.51 2.75 -23.23
C GLU A 421 32.44 3.78 -22.77
N VAL A 422 31.22 3.32 -22.68
CA VAL A 422 30.11 4.17 -22.22
C VAL A 422 29.94 3.97 -20.71
N SER A 423 30.17 5.01 -19.94
CA SER A 423 29.86 5.01 -18.51
C SER A 423 28.35 5.15 -18.32
N PHE A 424 27.74 4.17 -17.64
CA PHE A 424 26.32 4.24 -17.28
C PHE A 424 26.03 5.43 -16.35
N LEU A 425 26.92 5.70 -15.41
CA LEU A 425 26.77 6.84 -14.50
C LEU A 425 26.79 8.18 -15.26
N GLU A 426 27.66 8.32 -16.26
CA GLU A 426 27.69 9.52 -17.09
C GLU A 426 26.35 9.71 -17.84
N VAL A 427 25.79 8.64 -18.38
CA VAL A 427 24.48 8.69 -19.06
C VAL A 427 23.39 9.02 -18.07
N ILE A 428 23.32 8.33 -16.93
CA ILE A 428 22.30 8.53 -15.88
C ILE A 428 22.34 9.97 -15.33
N SER A 429 23.55 10.52 -15.11
CA SER A 429 23.69 11.89 -14.57
C SER A 429 23.11 12.99 -15.46
N LYS A 430 22.93 12.70 -16.75
CA LYS A 430 22.32 13.64 -17.71
C LYS A 430 20.79 13.65 -17.66
N PHE A 431 20.14 12.60 -17.10
CA PHE A 431 18.70 12.62 -16.89
C PHE A 431 18.34 13.58 -15.76
N LYS A 432 17.32 14.38 -16.00
CA LYS A 432 16.82 15.33 -15.02
C LYS A 432 16.29 14.57 -13.79
N GLU A 433 16.69 15.04 -12.62
CA GLU A 433 16.06 14.61 -11.38
C GLU A 433 14.68 15.26 -11.26
N ASN A 434 13.66 14.47 -10.93
CA ASN A 434 12.29 14.94 -10.84
C ASN A 434 11.72 14.60 -9.46
N LYS A 435 11.49 15.65 -8.66
CA LYS A 435 10.78 15.54 -7.39
C LYS A 435 9.46 16.26 -7.52
N ILE A 436 8.40 15.60 -7.12
CA ILE A 436 7.05 16.16 -7.09
C ILE A 436 6.43 15.89 -5.72
N PRO A 437 5.45 16.70 -5.29
CA PRO A 437 4.72 16.45 -4.06
C PRO A 437 3.96 15.13 -4.10
N ASN A 438 3.75 14.53 -2.94
CA ASN A 438 2.70 13.53 -2.77
C ASN A 438 1.35 14.23 -2.90
N TYR A 439 0.33 13.55 -3.42
CA TYR A 439 -1.02 14.11 -3.46
C TYR A 439 -1.82 13.69 -2.23
N MET A 440 -2.67 14.60 -1.80
CA MET A 440 -3.71 14.34 -0.82
C MET A 440 -5.04 14.85 -1.38
N PHE A 441 -5.99 13.96 -1.54
CA PHE A 441 -7.31 14.24 -2.07
C PHE A 441 -8.34 14.04 -0.98
N ARG A 442 -9.14 15.09 -0.73
CA ARG A 442 -10.28 15.01 0.18
C ARG A 442 -11.50 14.47 -0.55
N GLY A 443 -12.15 13.48 0.03
CA GLY A 443 -13.42 12.95 -0.47
C GLY A 443 -14.55 13.96 -0.34
N ASN A 444 -15.38 14.08 -1.39
CA ASN A 444 -16.52 15.01 -1.38
C ASN A 444 -17.86 14.30 -1.03
N GLY A 445 -17.84 12.96 -0.88
CA GLY A 445 -19.04 12.15 -0.60
C GLY A 445 -19.98 11.97 -1.81
N ASP A 446 -19.55 12.36 -3.00
CA ASP A 446 -20.31 12.26 -4.25
C ASP A 446 -19.52 11.52 -5.37
N LEU A 447 -18.60 10.64 -5.00
CA LEU A 447 -17.67 9.92 -5.87
C LEU A 447 -16.59 10.81 -6.51
N THR A 448 -16.47 12.06 -6.13
CA THR A 448 -15.41 12.96 -6.56
C THR A 448 -14.47 13.30 -5.41
N PHE A 449 -13.26 13.72 -5.76
CA PHE A 449 -12.25 14.14 -4.82
C PHE A 449 -11.75 15.56 -5.13
N SER A 450 -11.43 16.30 -4.10
CA SER A 450 -10.83 17.64 -4.20
C SER A 450 -9.36 17.57 -3.83
N ASP A 451 -8.48 18.16 -4.66
CA ASP A 451 -7.06 18.27 -4.32
C ASP A 451 -6.87 19.15 -3.08
N ALA A 452 -6.49 18.52 -1.99
CA ALA A 452 -6.17 19.14 -0.70
C ALA A 452 -4.65 19.18 -0.41
N THR A 453 -3.82 18.77 -1.35
CA THR A 453 -2.36 18.59 -1.20
C THR A 453 -1.70 19.76 -0.48
N LYS A 454 -1.94 20.99 -0.97
CA LYS A 454 -1.33 22.17 -0.39
C LYS A 454 -1.97 22.58 0.95
N ASP A 455 -3.28 22.52 1.02
CA ASP A 455 -4.02 22.97 2.21
C ASP A 455 -3.80 22.01 3.39
N TRP A 456 -3.58 20.73 3.10
CA TRP A 456 -3.32 19.71 4.10
C TRP A 456 -1.84 19.52 4.45
N GLY A 457 -0.90 20.17 3.76
CA GLY A 457 0.50 20.22 4.19
C GLY A 457 1.47 19.33 3.40
N PHE A 458 1.07 18.80 2.25
CA PHE A 458 1.89 17.94 1.39
C PHE A 458 2.56 18.69 0.22
N ASP A 459 2.77 20.00 0.33
CA ASP A 459 3.36 20.84 -0.72
C ASP A 459 4.89 20.68 -0.90
N HIS A 460 5.51 19.75 -0.17
CA HIS A 460 6.94 19.45 -0.32
C HIS A 460 7.18 18.37 -1.37
N ALA A 461 8.03 18.69 -2.34
CA ALA A 461 8.45 17.72 -3.34
C ALA A 461 9.41 16.70 -2.73
N THR A 462 9.10 15.40 -2.88
CA THR A 462 9.83 14.27 -2.31
C THR A 462 10.06 13.16 -3.34
N LEU A 463 10.75 12.10 -2.93
CA LEU A 463 10.84 10.84 -3.67
C LEU A 463 10.27 9.73 -2.79
N THR A 464 8.94 9.70 -2.67
CA THR A 464 8.20 8.78 -1.79
C THR A 464 7.71 7.57 -2.56
N ASN A 465 7.96 6.37 -2.05
CA ASN A 465 7.43 5.13 -2.59
C ASN A 465 6.44 4.47 -1.61
N GLY A 466 6.89 3.75 -0.61
CA GLY A 466 6.03 3.17 0.40
C GLY A 466 5.47 4.22 1.36
N ALA A 467 4.25 3.97 1.82
CA ALA A 467 3.59 4.77 2.85
C ALA A 467 2.64 3.90 3.67
N ALA A 468 2.42 4.27 4.93
CA ALA A 468 1.45 3.64 5.82
C ALA A 468 0.87 4.67 6.78
N TYR A 469 -0.31 4.38 7.32
CA TYR A 469 -0.97 5.21 8.32
C TYR A 469 -1.26 4.42 9.61
N GLY A 470 -1.40 5.14 10.70
CA GLY A 470 -1.81 4.65 12.00
C GLY A 470 -1.98 5.83 12.95
N ASP A 471 -2.74 5.66 14.02
CA ASP A 471 -2.86 6.66 15.07
C ASP A 471 -1.68 6.48 16.05
N LEU A 472 -0.58 7.21 15.79
CA LEU A 472 0.72 7.00 16.44
C LEU A 472 0.85 7.67 17.79
N ASP A 473 0.02 8.67 18.12
CA ASP A 473 -0.01 9.34 19.42
C ASP A 473 -1.30 9.09 20.21
N ASN A 474 -2.19 8.21 19.67
CA ASN A 474 -3.45 7.82 20.28
C ASN A 474 -4.43 8.99 20.53
N ASP A 475 -4.38 10.02 19.67
CA ASP A 475 -5.30 11.17 19.76
C ASP A 475 -6.61 10.98 18.97
N GLY A 476 -6.71 9.88 18.20
CA GLY A 476 -7.88 9.49 17.43
C GLY A 476 -7.86 9.93 15.97
N ASP A 477 -6.74 10.48 15.53
CA ASP A 477 -6.51 10.89 14.15
C ASP A 477 -5.47 9.98 13.48
N LEU A 478 -5.61 9.69 12.19
CA LEU A 478 -4.65 8.85 11.48
C LEU A 478 -3.45 9.67 11.02
N ASP A 479 -2.27 9.41 11.60
CA ASP A 479 -0.99 9.93 11.16
C ASP A 479 -0.48 9.19 9.92
N LEU A 480 0.45 9.81 9.17
CA LEU A 480 1.00 9.24 7.97
C LEU A 480 2.52 9.13 8.04
N VAL A 481 3.05 7.98 7.63
CA VAL A 481 4.48 7.69 7.55
C VAL A 481 4.87 7.37 6.11
N THR A 482 5.97 7.97 5.63
CA THR A 482 6.47 7.73 4.25
C THR A 482 7.91 7.25 4.23
N ASN A 483 8.21 6.29 3.35
CA ASN A 483 9.56 5.83 3.04
C ASN A 483 10.08 6.58 1.81
N ASN A 484 11.09 7.42 2.00
CA ASN A 484 11.62 8.30 0.98
C ASN A 484 12.99 7.85 0.48
N VAL A 485 13.18 7.83 -0.84
CA VAL A 485 14.48 7.51 -1.46
C VAL A 485 15.41 8.73 -1.39
N ASN A 486 16.61 8.53 -0.80
CA ASN A 486 17.66 9.55 -0.64
C ASN A 486 17.24 10.78 0.20
N GLU A 487 16.20 10.67 0.98
CA GLU A 487 15.69 11.69 1.90
C GLU A 487 15.25 11.04 3.21
N GLU A 488 15.17 11.83 4.29
CA GLU A 488 14.61 11.34 5.54
C GLU A 488 13.14 10.93 5.36
N ALA A 489 12.72 9.88 6.06
CA ALA A 489 11.33 9.45 6.11
C ALA A 489 10.43 10.61 6.53
N GLY A 490 9.23 10.65 6.00
CA GLY A 490 8.23 11.64 6.41
C GLY A 490 7.39 11.08 7.55
N ILE A 491 7.33 11.81 8.65
CA ILE A 491 6.37 11.58 9.74
C ILE A 491 5.45 12.78 9.74
N TYR A 492 4.18 12.55 9.47
CA TYR A 492 3.17 13.59 9.34
C TYR A 492 2.12 13.41 10.42
N ARG A 493 2.17 14.28 11.43
CA ARG A 493 1.12 14.35 12.45
C ARG A 493 -0.15 14.90 11.83
N ASN A 494 -1.24 14.20 12.01
CA ASN A 494 -2.58 14.70 11.73
C ASN A 494 -3.01 15.69 12.84
N ASN A 495 -3.90 16.60 12.52
CA ASN A 495 -4.45 17.58 13.45
C ASN A 495 -5.98 17.66 13.29
N ALA A 496 -6.63 16.56 12.93
CA ALA A 496 -8.08 16.50 12.68
C ALA A 496 -8.88 16.64 13.99
N GLU A 497 -8.27 16.37 15.14
CA GLU A 497 -8.89 16.55 16.47
C GLU A 497 -9.51 17.96 16.65
N LYS A 498 -9.10 18.92 15.83
CA LYS A 498 -9.62 20.29 15.84
C LYS A 498 -10.91 20.49 15.06
N ALA A 499 -11.29 19.51 14.23
CA ALA A 499 -12.52 19.57 13.42
C ALA A 499 -13.79 19.27 14.21
N GLN A 500 -13.68 18.79 15.44
CA GLN A 500 -14.79 18.36 16.30
C GLN A 500 -15.61 17.21 15.67
N HIS A 501 -14.98 16.38 14.87
CA HIS A 501 -15.52 15.12 14.42
C HIS A 501 -15.24 14.02 15.45
N HIS A 502 -16.09 13.02 15.47
CA HIS A 502 -15.95 11.85 16.32
C HIS A 502 -15.30 10.70 15.56
N PHE A 503 -14.72 9.77 16.31
CA PHE A 503 -14.11 8.56 15.75
C PHE A 503 -14.46 7.31 16.56
N LEU A 504 -14.15 6.13 16.01
CA LEU A 504 -14.08 4.87 16.73
C LEU A 504 -12.90 4.06 16.21
N LYS A 505 -12.08 3.54 17.12
CA LYS A 505 -11.03 2.57 16.80
C LYS A 505 -11.48 1.19 17.26
N VAL A 506 -11.39 0.20 16.35
CA VAL A 506 -11.79 -1.19 16.63
C VAL A 506 -10.61 -2.12 16.42
N GLU A 507 -10.23 -2.80 17.45
CA GLU A 507 -9.26 -3.88 17.45
C GLU A 507 -10.01 -5.21 17.53
N LEU A 508 -9.72 -6.13 16.62
CA LEU A 508 -10.32 -7.46 16.64
C LEU A 508 -9.37 -8.42 17.35
N GLY A 509 -9.88 -9.03 18.40
CA GLY A 509 -9.12 -9.98 19.21
C GLY A 509 -9.22 -11.39 18.67
N LYS A 510 -8.44 -12.28 19.25
CA LYS A 510 -8.16 -13.64 18.83
C LYS A 510 -9.38 -14.42 18.32
N ASN A 511 -9.25 -14.89 17.08
CA ASN A 511 -10.16 -15.84 16.43
C ASN A 511 -9.34 -17.08 16.00
N GLY A 512 -9.22 -18.08 16.88
CA GLY A 512 -8.42 -19.27 16.59
C GLY A 512 -6.92 -18.98 16.47
N SER A 513 -6.28 -19.46 15.41
CA SER A 513 -4.88 -19.20 15.08
C SER A 513 -4.68 -17.89 14.29
N ASN A 514 -5.75 -17.26 13.81
CA ASN A 514 -5.74 -15.90 13.27
C ASN A 514 -5.96 -14.91 14.44
N SER A 515 -4.90 -14.57 15.14
CA SER A 515 -4.96 -13.85 16.43
C SER A 515 -5.49 -12.42 16.32
N TYR A 516 -5.28 -11.77 15.18
CA TYR A 516 -5.78 -10.43 14.86
C TYR A 516 -7.08 -10.44 14.05
N ALA A 517 -7.65 -11.64 13.79
CA ALA A 517 -8.83 -11.79 12.93
C ALA A 517 -8.68 -11.09 11.56
N THR A 518 -7.49 -11.21 10.95
CA THR A 518 -7.21 -10.70 9.61
C THR A 518 -8.23 -11.24 8.61
N GLY A 519 -8.86 -10.37 7.82
CA GLY A 519 -10.00 -10.68 6.96
C GLY A 519 -11.36 -10.43 7.63
N GLY A 520 -11.39 -10.02 8.92
CA GLY A 520 -12.62 -9.62 9.59
C GLY A 520 -13.17 -8.30 9.05
N LYS A 521 -14.51 -8.19 8.96
CA LYS A 521 -15.22 -7.00 8.51
C LYS A 521 -16.03 -6.40 9.64
N VAL A 522 -15.87 -5.10 9.86
CA VAL A 522 -16.67 -4.36 10.85
C VAL A 522 -17.57 -3.38 10.12
N THR A 523 -18.87 -3.39 10.45
CA THR A 523 -19.84 -2.46 9.92
C THR A 523 -20.50 -1.68 11.06
N LEU A 524 -20.44 -0.36 11.00
CA LEU A 524 -21.16 0.54 11.88
C LEU A 524 -22.50 0.95 11.26
N VAL A 525 -23.55 0.96 12.06
CA VAL A 525 -24.87 1.50 11.70
C VAL A 525 -25.05 2.82 12.45
N LEU A 526 -25.22 3.90 11.72
CA LEU A 526 -25.33 5.29 12.20
C LEU A 526 -26.60 5.93 11.60
N GLY A 527 -27.77 5.63 12.17
CA GLY A 527 -29.06 5.98 11.57
C GLY A 527 -29.25 5.24 10.24
N ASP A 528 -29.45 6.00 9.17
CA ASP A 528 -29.61 5.43 7.81
C ASP A 528 -28.27 5.13 7.11
N ARG A 529 -27.13 5.55 7.69
CA ARG A 529 -25.79 5.35 7.12
C ARG A 529 -25.17 4.08 7.65
N ARG A 530 -24.46 3.35 6.78
CA ARG A 530 -23.59 2.23 7.15
C ARG A 530 -22.17 2.54 6.72
N VAL A 531 -21.20 2.17 7.54
CA VAL A 531 -19.78 2.36 7.25
C VAL A 531 -19.09 1.02 7.49
N ALA A 532 -18.50 0.44 6.46
CA ALA A 532 -17.83 -0.85 6.53
C ALA A 532 -16.31 -0.71 6.35
N ARG A 533 -15.54 -1.49 7.11
CA ARG A 533 -14.07 -1.60 6.99
C ARG A 533 -13.66 -3.05 7.16
N GLU A 534 -12.67 -3.47 6.38
CA GLU A 534 -12.07 -4.81 6.47
C GLU A 534 -10.67 -4.74 7.06
N LEU A 535 -10.36 -5.67 7.95
CA LEU A 535 -9.05 -5.75 8.60
C LEU A 535 -8.07 -6.49 7.70
N LEU A 536 -7.50 -5.78 6.76
CA LEU A 536 -6.50 -6.26 5.80
C LEU A 536 -5.34 -5.26 5.77
N PRO A 537 -4.28 -5.49 6.58
CA PRO A 537 -3.22 -4.50 6.81
C PRO A 537 -2.35 -4.19 5.61
N VAL A 538 -2.23 -5.09 4.64
CA VAL A 538 -1.42 -4.85 3.43
C VAL A 538 -2.14 -3.90 2.49
N ARG A 539 -1.61 -2.69 2.33
CA ARG A 539 -2.21 -1.61 1.54
C ARG A 539 -1.16 -0.79 0.81
N GLY A 540 -1.57 -0.13 -0.26
CA GLY A 540 -0.72 0.81 -0.98
C GLY A 540 0.39 0.14 -1.78
N PHE A 541 1.64 0.42 -1.45
CA PHE A 541 2.82 -0.09 -2.14
C PHE A 541 3.87 -0.58 -1.16
N GLN A 542 4.20 -1.87 -1.21
CA GLN A 542 5.25 -2.52 -0.42
C GLN A 542 5.13 -2.33 1.11
N SER A 543 3.94 -1.99 1.61
CA SER A 543 3.75 -1.50 2.98
C SER A 543 2.58 -2.19 3.69
N SER A 544 2.55 -2.09 5.02
CA SER A 544 1.41 -2.50 5.82
C SER A 544 1.07 -1.46 6.89
N VAL A 545 -0.23 -1.25 7.10
CA VAL A 545 -0.77 -0.31 8.10
C VAL A 545 -1.01 -1.00 9.44
N ASP A 546 -1.26 -0.21 10.47
CA ASP A 546 -1.64 -0.71 11.80
C ASP A 546 -2.89 -1.62 11.71
N PRO A 547 -2.89 -2.82 12.32
CA PRO A 547 -4.03 -3.73 12.31
C PRO A 547 -5.18 -3.30 13.25
N VAL A 548 -5.48 -2.01 13.26
CA VAL A 548 -6.60 -1.40 13.98
C VAL A 548 -7.53 -0.71 12.98
N LEU A 549 -8.81 -1.07 12.98
CA LEU A 549 -9.80 -0.44 12.12
C LEU A 549 -10.17 0.95 12.67
N HIS A 550 -10.09 1.95 11.83
CA HIS A 550 -10.44 3.33 12.16
C HIS A 550 -11.69 3.76 11.40
N PHE A 551 -12.62 4.40 12.13
CA PHE A 551 -13.88 4.91 11.61
C PHE A 551 -14.03 6.37 11.99
N GLY A 552 -14.04 7.28 11.02
CA GLY A 552 -14.56 8.63 11.24
C GLY A 552 -16.08 8.62 11.29
N LEU A 553 -16.65 9.28 12.26
CA LEU A 553 -18.09 9.30 12.52
C LEU A 553 -18.73 10.64 12.12
N GLY A 554 -17.91 11.64 11.75
CA GLY A 554 -18.38 13.01 11.52
C GLY A 554 -19.00 13.59 12.78
N SER A 555 -20.20 14.10 12.68
CA SER A 555 -20.95 14.66 13.81
C SER A 555 -21.81 13.63 14.58
N ALA A 556 -21.71 12.33 14.27
CA ALA A 556 -22.52 11.31 14.92
C ALA A 556 -22.01 11.04 16.34
N THR A 557 -22.86 11.28 17.34
CA THR A 557 -22.57 11.09 18.76
C THR A 557 -23.05 9.74 19.31
N THR A 558 -23.67 8.91 18.48
CA THR A 558 -24.19 7.59 18.85
C THR A 558 -23.93 6.58 17.72
N ILE A 559 -23.64 5.35 18.11
CA ILE A 559 -23.52 4.20 17.22
C ILE A 559 -24.68 3.26 17.57
N ASP A 560 -25.61 3.07 16.62
CA ASP A 560 -26.80 2.25 16.87
C ASP A 560 -26.44 0.78 17.03
N THR A 561 -25.61 0.27 16.12
CA THR A 561 -25.14 -1.12 16.14
C THR A 561 -23.75 -1.20 15.50
N LEU A 562 -22.88 -2.01 16.09
CA LEU A 562 -21.64 -2.45 15.52
C LEU A 562 -21.77 -3.94 15.20
N ILE A 563 -21.44 -4.32 13.98
CA ILE A 563 -21.51 -5.68 13.48
C ILE A 563 -20.09 -6.11 13.11
N VAL A 564 -19.60 -7.18 13.71
CA VAL A 564 -18.36 -7.83 13.30
C VAL A 564 -18.71 -9.09 12.53
N GLN A 565 -18.23 -9.19 11.30
CA GLN A 565 -18.21 -10.45 10.54
C GLN A 565 -16.79 -11.01 10.65
N TRP A 566 -16.67 -12.14 11.32
CA TRP A 566 -15.40 -12.84 11.55
C TRP A 566 -14.94 -13.60 10.31
N PRO A 567 -13.64 -13.86 10.13
CA PRO A 567 -13.14 -14.69 9.02
C PRO A 567 -13.78 -16.08 8.96
N SER A 568 -14.17 -16.64 10.12
CA SER A 568 -14.93 -17.89 10.20
C SER A 568 -16.34 -17.84 9.60
N GLY A 569 -16.84 -16.64 9.26
CA GLY A 569 -18.19 -16.39 8.78
C GLY A 569 -19.23 -16.15 9.90
N GLU A 570 -18.85 -16.26 11.17
CA GLU A 570 -19.71 -15.89 12.31
C GLU A 570 -19.87 -14.40 12.40
N GLN A 571 -20.94 -13.93 13.07
CA GLN A 571 -21.19 -12.52 13.29
C GLN A 571 -21.41 -12.22 14.78
N THR A 572 -20.85 -11.10 15.24
CA THR A 572 -21.06 -10.55 16.58
C THR A 572 -21.72 -9.19 16.48
N PHE A 573 -22.76 -8.94 17.28
CA PHE A 573 -23.53 -7.70 17.29
C PHE A 573 -23.37 -7.00 18.64
N LEU A 574 -22.98 -5.72 18.61
CA LEU A 574 -22.82 -4.87 19.78
C LEU A 574 -23.71 -3.63 19.67
N THR A 575 -24.28 -3.21 20.78
CA THR A 575 -25.02 -1.94 20.90
C THR A 575 -24.47 -1.13 22.07
N GLY A 576 -24.70 0.19 22.07
CA GLY A 576 -24.23 1.05 23.15
C GLY A 576 -22.73 1.32 23.10
N VAL A 577 -22.10 1.19 21.93
CA VAL A 577 -20.70 1.56 21.70
C VAL A 577 -20.57 3.08 21.75
N THR A 578 -19.59 3.56 22.51
CA THR A 578 -19.34 4.99 22.70
C THR A 578 -18.34 5.50 21.66
N PRO A 579 -18.61 6.62 20.97
CA PRO A 579 -17.62 7.32 20.15
C PRO A 579 -16.40 7.79 20.95
N ASP A 580 -15.33 8.17 20.25
CA ASP A 580 -14.07 8.68 20.79
C ASP A 580 -13.37 7.69 21.72
N THR A 581 -13.43 6.41 21.36
CA THR A 581 -12.80 5.32 22.11
C THR A 581 -12.10 4.32 21.19
N LYS A 582 -11.12 3.60 21.76
CA LYS A 582 -10.59 2.35 21.20
C LYS A 582 -11.26 1.18 21.92
N ILE A 583 -11.81 0.25 21.18
CA ILE A 583 -12.45 -0.95 21.74
C ILE A 583 -11.80 -2.20 21.16
N MET A 584 -11.60 -3.22 21.99
CA MET A 584 -11.22 -4.55 21.54
C MET A 584 -12.46 -5.43 21.56
N ILE A 585 -12.73 -6.14 20.46
CA ILE A 585 -13.87 -7.05 20.31
C ILE A 585 -13.37 -8.47 20.08
N ARG A 586 -13.96 -9.41 20.78
CA ARG A 586 -13.74 -10.87 20.63
C ARG A 586 -15.02 -11.56 20.16
N PRO A 587 -14.92 -12.75 19.56
CA PRO A 587 -16.10 -13.48 19.09
C PRO A 587 -17.22 -13.63 20.11
N ASP A 588 -16.88 -13.78 21.38
CA ASP A 588 -17.84 -14.03 22.49
C ASP A 588 -18.39 -12.74 23.16
N ASP A 589 -17.98 -11.54 22.73
CA ASP A 589 -18.31 -10.29 23.44
C ASP A 589 -19.73 -9.74 23.18
N GLY A 590 -20.56 -10.41 22.40
CA GLY A 590 -21.90 -9.93 22.06
C GLY A 590 -22.89 -11.03 21.74
N ALA A 591 -24.02 -10.66 21.13
CA ALA A 591 -24.94 -11.64 20.57
C ALA A 591 -24.29 -12.27 19.33
N VAL A 592 -23.95 -13.55 19.42
CA VAL A 592 -23.31 -14.32 18.34
C VAL A 592 -24.36 -14.99 17.47
N TYR A 593 -24.25 -14.83 16.16
CA TYR A 593 -25.08 -15.53 15.17
C TYR A 593 -24.18 -16.34 14.24
N SER A 594 -24.47 -17.64 14.11
CA SER A 594 -23.82 -18.52 13.16
C SER A 594 -24.56 -18.49 11.80
N PRO A 595 -23.88 -18.61 10.65
CA PRO A 595 -24.54 -18.72 9.34
C PRO A 595 -25.58 -19.84 9.25
N LYS A 596 -25.50 -20.88 10.10
CA LYS A 596 -26.50 -21.94 10.23
C LYS A 596 -27.83 -21.48 10.86
N ASP A 597 -27.82 -20.36 11.58
CA ASP A 597 -28.96 -19.77 12.26
C ASP A 597 -29.58 -18.60 11.47
N ALA A 598 -28.94 -18.17 10.39
CA ALA A 598 -29.42 -17.09 9.55
C ALA A 598 -30.68 -17.53 8.80
N LYS A 599 -31.86 -17.20 9.37
CA LYS A 599 -33.02 -16.93 8.52
C LYS A 599 -32.61 -15.76 7.62
N GLU A 600 -32.78 -15.94 6.29
CA GLU A 600 -32.57 -14.87 5.32
C GLU A 600 -33.17 -13.54 5.82
N TYR A 601 -32.36 -12.75 6.45
CA TYR A 601 -32.63 -11.31 6.55
C TYR A 601 -32.07 -10.74 5.25
N THR A 602 -32.95 -10.65 4.24
CA THR A 602 -32.66 -9.83 3.05
C THR A 602 -32.33 -8.43 3.55
N LEU A 603 -31.08 -8.05 3.39
CA LEU A 603 -30.54 -6.73 3.75
C LEU A 603 -31.16 -5.58 2.93
N PHE A 604 -32.17 -5.89 2.09
CA PHE A 604 -32.86 -4.96 1.20
C PHE A 604 -34.36 -5.23 1.23
N THR A 605 -35.11 -4.40 1.94
CA THR A 605 -36.50 -4.06 1.64
C THR A 605 -36.63 -2.55 1.60
#